data_ba4a3a6be6f765c278c4b262a1beee51
#
_entry.id   ba4a3a6be6f765c278c4b262a1beee51
#
_cell.length_a   1.000
_cell.length_b   1.000
_cell.length_c   1.000
_cell.angle_alpha   90.00
_cell.angle_beta   90.00
_cell.angle_gamma   90.00
#
_symmetry.space_group_name_H-M   'P 1'
#
loop_
_entity.id
_entity.type
_entity.pdbx_description
1 polymer ?
#
loop_
_entity_poly.entity_id
_entity_poly.type
_entity_poly.pdbx_seq_one_letter_code
_entity_poly.pdbx_strand_id
1 'polypeptide(L)'
;MKKSTWWIITVIGVAVIAAVIFFMMKPGQEAKHAGKVKTNQDAKDELLVSFTDQQLNNTYYLHDRALHTEKLTAYPSIAYDSTKQLLYYTYTDEDTQKVSIRELNVKTNEEKTLFTSDDSIDSMRLSGDGKQLYLRYNKDSGEQFYVAMFDVNTHKVKVLYPEKSKDDTVSSFAYDPASNHLAIQHYSLKEDYKKTDEANEKGRDPEPTTMKITLQTGAKGKQIARISQTINDISFSPDHKTLVYTEVKVRNEKEVSSIKMLNVETGKTTTLVKNNNDVHILSAAQPQFSTDGSSVYFLGVAKNAKELKDDTGRKAKVRTIFEYNMKNKTVEAAWEKDGGIVNNFTVNR
;
A
#
# COMPACT_ATOMS: atom_id res chain seq x y z
N MET A 1 5.13 16.69 -41.13
CA MET A 1 5.53 16.85 -39.71
C MET A 1 4.37 16.38 -38.84
N LYS A 2 4.43 15.16 -38.31
CA LYS A 2 3.43 14.61 -37.36
C LYS A 2 3.90 14.99 -35.95
N LYS A 3 3.12 15.78 -35.24
CA LYS A 3 3.32 16.06 -33.82
C LYS A 3 2.92 14.79 -33.04
N SER A 4 3.90 14.03 -32.58
CA SER A 4 3.67 12.97 -31.61
C SER A 4 3.42 13.62 -30.24
N THR A 5 2.24 13.44 -29.70
CA THR A 5 1.86 13.86 -28.37
C THR A 5 2.56 12.93 -27.37
N TRP A 6 3.61 13.40 -26.76
CA TRP A 6 4.37 12.69 -25.74
C TRP A 6 3.64 12.82 -24.42
N TRP A 7 3.15 11.68 -23.92
CA TRP A 7 2.80 11.54 -22.51
C TRP A 7 4.01 10.97 -21.79
N ILE A 8 4.69 11.83 -21.06
CA ILE A 8 5.80 11.43 -20.19
C ILE A 8 5.18 10.72 -19.00
N ILE A 9 5.38 9.41 -18.95
CA ILE A 9 5.03 8.59 -17.78
C ILE A 9 6.21 8.71 -16.82
N THR A 10 6.07 9.57 -15.82
CA THR A 10 6.98 9.60 -14.66
C THR A 10 6.63 8.41 -13.76
N VAL A 11 7.32 7.29 -13.95
CA VAL A 11 6.87 5.94 -13.56
C VAL A 11 7.40 5.52 -12.19
N ILE A 12 7.78 6.32 -11.24
CA ILE A 12 8.18 5.73 -9.95
C ILE A 12 7.63 6.48 -8.72
N GLY A 13 6.95 7.59 -8.89
CA GLY A 13 6.22 8.22 -7.77
C GLY A 13 4.70 8.10 -7.89
N VAL A 14 4.21 7.77 -9.07
CA VAL A 14 2.80 7.92 -9.45
C VAL A 14 2.16 6.59 -9.90
N ALA A 15 2.91 5.50 -10.00
CA ALA A 15 2.38 4.20 -10.43
C ALA A 15 1.28 3.62 -9.50
N VAL A 16 1.07 4.20 -8.33
CA VAL A 16 -0.07 3.87 -7.46
C VAL A 16 -1.33 4.65 -7.86
N ILE A 17 -1.19 5.77 -8.56
CA ILE A 17 -2.33 6.63 -8.94
C ILE A 17 -2.98 6.20 -10.27
N ALA A 18 -2.29 5.48 -11.13
CA ALA A 18 -2.75 5.21 -12.50
C ALA A 18 -3.69 4.01 -12.67
N ALA A 19 -4.08 3.32 -11.63
CA ALA A 19 -5.12 2.28 -11.71
C ALA A 19 -6.44 2.72 -11.07
N VAL A 20 -6.77 4.02 -11.10
CA VAL A 20 -8.12 4.46 -10.80
C VAL A 20 -8.99 4.04 -11.98
N ILE A 21 -9.57 2.86 -11.89
CA ILE A 21 -10.70 2.48 -12.72
C ILE A 21 -11.88 3.30 -12.19
N PHE A 22 -12.09 4.48 -12.74
CA PHE A 22 -13.32 5.24 -12.52
C PHE A 22 -14.47 4.46 -13.16
N PHE A 23 -15.22 3.73 -12.37
CA PHE A 23 -16.51 3.21 -12.76
C PHE A 23 -17.52 4.35 -12.68
N MET A 24 -17.75 5.08 -13.78
CA MET A 24 -18.90 5.96 -13.86
C MET A 24 -20.12 5.12 -14.21
N MET A 25 -20.93 4.76 -13.24
CA MET A 25 -22.24 4.15 -13.49
C MET A 25 -23.31 5.21 -13.61
N LYS A 26 -24.19 5.07 -14.58
CA LYS A 26 -25.42 5.86 -14.66
C LYS A 26 -26.30 5.54 -13.43
N PRO A 27 -26.90 6.54 -12.78
CA PRO A 27 -27.86 6.27 -11.72
C PRO A 27 -29.07 5.51 -12.30
N GLY A 28 -29.31 4.30 -11.82
CA GLY A 28 -30.50 3.52 -12.19
C GLY A 28 -30.33 2.02 -12.38
N GLN A 29 -29.13 1.45 -12.30
CA GLN A 29 -28.99 -0.01 -12.27
C GLN A 29 -28.94 -0.49 -10.82
N GLU A 30 -29.95 -1.29 -10.44
CA GLU A 30 -29.96 -1.99 -9.14
C GLU A 30 -28.67 -2.77 -8.95
N ALA A 31 -28.01 -2.52 -7.83
CA ALA A 31 -26.79 -3.21 -7.44
C ALA A 31 -27.10 -4.72 -7.32
N LYS A 32 -26.57 -5.53 -8.24
CA LYS A 32 -26.45 -6.95 -8.01
C LYS A 32 -25.64 -7.12 -6.73
N HIS A 33 -26.22 -7.77 -5.73
CA HIS A 33 -25.65 -7.96 -4.41
C HIS A 33 -24.16 -8.29 -4.51
N ALA A 34 -23.32 -7.43 -3.92
CA ALA A 34 -21.92 -7.75 -3.71
C ALA A 34 -21.83 -9.10 -2.97
N GLY A 35 -21.04 -10.03 -3.46
CA GLY A 35 -20.91 -11.37 -2.91
C GLY A 35 -20.57 -11.35 -1.42
N LYS A 36 -20.83 -12.43 -0.71
CA LYS A 36 -20.39 -12.58 0.68
C LYS A 36 -18.87 -12.54 0.75
N VAL A 37 -18.35 -11.98 1.82
CA VAL A 37 -16.92 -12.12 2.17
C VAL A 37 -16.64 -13.59 2.42
N LYS A 38 -15.57 -14.11 1.86
CA LYS A 38 -15.05 -15.43 2.16
C LYS A 38 -13.71 -15.26 2.84
N THR A 39 -13.59 -15.80 4.02
CA THR A 39 -12.38 -15.80 4.82
C THR A 39 -11.98 -17.23 5.11
N ASN A 40 -10.69 -17.45 5.26
CA ASN A 40 -10.21 -18.71 5.82
C ASN A 40 -10.59 -18.73 7.30
N GLN A 41 -11.47 -19.65 7.71
CA GLN A 41 -11.93 -19.78 9.10
C GLN A 41 -10.80 -20.18 10.08
N ASP A 42 -9.71 -20.75 9.56
CA ASP A 42 -8.51 -21.07 10.32
C ASP A 42 -7.50 -19.90 10.38
N ALA A 43 -7.79 -18.76 9.73
CA ALA A 43 -6.93 -17.58 9.78
C ALA A 43 -6.85 -17.04 11.21
N LYS A 44 -5.62 -17.04 11.75
CA LYS A 44 -5.35 -16.63 13.14
C LYS A 44 -5.37 -15.12 13.33
N ASP A 45 -5.19 -14.36 12.24
CA ASP A 45 -5.03 -12.91 12.27
C ASP A 45 -6.30 -12.19 11.83
N GLU A 46 -6.60 -11.08 12.48
CA GLU A 46 -7.61 -10.16 12.01
C GLU A 46 -7.03 -9.28 10.88
N LEU A 47 -7.66 -9.36 9.70
CA LEU A 47 -7.31 -8.48 8.58
C LEU A 47 -8.26 -7.29 8.55
N LEU A 48 -7.70 -6.08 8.62
CA LEU A 48 -8.41 -4.86 8.26
C LEU A 48 -8.28 -4.67 6.75
N VAL A 49 -9.41 -4.59 6.05
CA VAL A 49 -9.45 -4.57 4.57
C VAL A 49 -10.26 -3.37 4.07
N SER A 50 -9.73 -2.63 3.11
CA SER A 50 -10.47 -1.65 2.33
C SER A 50 -10.88 -2.27 0.99
N PHE A 51 -12.19 -2.33 0.75
CA PHE A 51 -12.77 -2.95 -0.44
C PHE A 51 -13.73 -1.98 -1.12
N THR A 52 -13.56 -1.75 -2.42
CA THR A 52 -14.44 -0.90 -3.21
C THR A 52 -15.25 -1.73 -4.18
N ASP A 53 -16.57 -1.56 -4.16
CA ASP A 53 -17.50 -2.19 -5.09
C ASP A 53 -17.56 -1.45 -6.45
N GLN A 54 -18.34 -2.00 -7.39
CA GLN A 54 -18.53 -1.42 -8.73
C GLN A 54 -19.30 -0.08 -8.72
N GLN A 55 -19.97 0.26 -7.63
CA GLN A 55 -20.65 1.54 -7.42
C GLN A 55 -19.77 2.58 -6.72
N LEU A 56 -18.45 2.30 -6.56
CA LEU A 56 -17.51 3.13 -5.84
C LEU A 56 -17.86 3.30 -4.34
N ASN A 57 -18.59 2.35 -3.75
CA ASN A 57 -18.72 2.32 -2.31
C ASN A 57 -17.51 1.59 -1.74
N ASN A 58 -16.74 2.27 -0.92
CA ASN A 58 -15.62 1.69 -0.19
C ASN A 58 -16.07 1.24 1.18
N THR A 59 -15.94 -0.04 1.47
CA THR A 59 -16.27 -0.63 2.76
C THR A 59 -15.02 -1.09 3.48
N TYR A 60 -14.89 -0.71 4.73
CA TYR A 60 -13.83 -1.18 5.61
C TYR A 60 -14.32 -2.43 6.34
N TYR A 61 -13.58 -3.52 6.22
CA TYR A 61 -13.85 -4.79 6.89
C TYR A 61 -12.81 -5.07 7.94
N LEU A 62 -13.24 -5.53 9.11
CA LEU A 62 -12.36 -6.24 10.05
C LEU A 62 -12.72 -7.71 9.99
N HIS A 63 -11.83 -8.51 9.44
CA HIS A 63 -12.08 -9.87 9.02
C HIS A 63 -13.26 -9.95 8.03
N ASP A 64 -14.43 -10.42 8.41
CA ASP A 64 -15.65 -10.48 7.60
C ASP A 64 -16.71 -9.43 7.99
N ARG A 65 -16.50 -8.73 9.10
CA ARG A 65 -17.41 -7.71 9.63
C ARG A 65 -17.17 -6.37 8.96
N ALA A 66 -18.19 -5.84 8.29
CA ALA A 66 -18.18 -4.46 7.82
C ALA A 66 -18.20 -3.48 9.00
N LEU A 67 -17.26 -2.55 9.01
CA LEU A 67 -17.14 -1.50 10.02
C LEU A 67 -17.82 -0.21 9.58
N HIS A 68 -17.55 0.21 8.34
CA HIS A 68 -18.01 1.47 7.77
C HIS A 68 -18.06 1.40 6.25
N THR A 69 -18.93 2.20 5.62
CA THR A 69 -19.02 2.33 4.16
C THR A 69 -19.17 3.79 3.79
N GLU A 70 -18.37 4.24 2.82
CA GLU A 70 -18.42 5.60 2.27
C GLU A 70 -18.24 5.59 0.75
N LYS A 71 -18.44 6.71 0.08
CA LYS A 71 -18.06 6.87 -1.32
C LYS A 71 -16.55 6.96 -1.45
N LEU A 72 -15.98 6.19 -2.38
CA LEU A 72 -14.57 6.27 -2.71
C LEU A 72 -14.31 7.53 -3.54
N THR A 73 -13.47 8.42 -3.02
CA THR A 73 -12.97 9.60 -3.74
C THR A 73 -11.50 9.43 -4.10
N ALA A 74 -10.76 8.74 -3.24
CA ALA A 74 -9.38 8.29 -3.47
C ALA A 74 -9.14 7.00 -2.68
N TYR A 75 -8.07 6.27 -2.99
CA TYR A 75 -7.72 5.07 -2.22
C TYR A 75 -7.34 5.46 -0.79
N PRO A 76 -8.10 4.98 0.22
CA PRO A 76 -7.84 5.34 1.61
C PRO A 76 -6.64 4.60 2.15
N SER A 77 -5.87 5.26 3.01
CA SER A 77 -4.96 4.60 3.95
C SER A 77 -5.72 4.29 5.23
N ILE A 78 -5.44 3.14 5.84
CA ILE A 78 -6.19 2.63 7.00
C ILE A 78 -5.27 2.19 8.12
N ALA A 79 -5.72 2.40 9.37
CA ALA A 79 -5.13 1.83 10.57
C ALA A 79 -6.24 1.60 11.61
N TYR A 80 -6.05 0.64 12.52
CA TYR A 80 -7.07 0.29 13.50
C TYR A 80 -6.47 0.08 14.89
N ASP A 81 -7.05 0.75 15.88
CA ASP A 81 -6.78 0.55 17.30
C ASP A 81 -7.83 -0.43 17.85
N SER A 82 -7.45 -1.70 17.98
CA SER A 82 -8.34 -2.75 18.49
C SER A 82 -8.73 -2.54 19.95
N THR A 83 -7.86 -1.90 20.74
CA THR A 83 -8.10 -1.62 22.17
C THR A 83 -9.19 -0.58 22.35
N LYS A 84 -9.12 0.50 21.56
CA LYS A 84 -10.08 1.61 21.62
C LYS A 84 -11.25 1.44 20.66
N GLN A 85 -11.22 0.46 19.77
CA GLN A 85 -12.19 0.24 18.69
C GLN A 85 -12.28 1.47 17.76
N LEU A 86 -11.12 2.05 17.39
CA LEU A 86 -11.01 3.23 16.53
C LEU A 86 -10.44 2.86 15.17
N LEU A 87 -11.18 3.16 14.12
CA LEU A 87 -10.69 3.10 12.74
C LEU A 87 -10.18 4.50 12.35
N TYR A 88 -8.92 4.57 11.92
CA TYR A 88 -8.33 5.74 11.28
C TYR A 88 -8.28 5.52 9.78
N TYR A 89 -8.69 6.51 9.01
CA TYR A 89 -8.63 6.43 7.55
C TYR A 89 -8.44 7.80 6.91
N THR A 90 -7.89 7.82 5.70
CA THR A 90 -7.80 9.04 4.90
C THR A 90 -9.03 9.15 4.01
N TYR A 91 -9.54 10.38 3.89
CA TYR A 91 -10.64 10.73 3.00
C TYR A 91 -10.23 11.95 2.16
N THR A 92 -10.48 11.90 0.87
CA THR A 92 -10.25 13.03 -0.03
C THR A 92 -11.60 13.63 -0.41
N ASP A 93 -11.77 14.91 -0.15
CA ASP A 93 -12.97 15.64 -0.49
C ASP A 93 -13.03 15.91 -2.01
N GLU A 94 -14.14 15.57 -2.67
CA GLU A 94 -14.27 15.68 -4.13
C GLU A 94 -14.22 17.11 -4.64
N ASP A 95 -14.80 18.06 -3.90
CA ASP A 95 -14.92 19.46 -4.33
C ASP A 95 -13.62 20.22 -4.09
N THR A 96 -13.02 20.04 -2.93
CA THR A 96 -11.83 20.80 -2.49
C THR A 96 -10.53 20.07 -2.78
N GLN A 97 -10.54 18.77 -3.08
CA GLN A 97 -9.39 17.88 -3.24
C GLN A 97 -8.50 17.81 -1.98
N LYS A 98 -9.00 18.27 -0.83
CA LYS A 98 -8.27 18.19 0.44
C LYS A 98 -8.33 16.79 1.02
N VAL A 99 -7.19 16.36 1.56
CA VAL A 99 -7.09 15.09 2.26
C VAL A 99 -7.32 15.29 3.75
N SER A 100 -8.17 14.47 4.33
CA SER A 100 -8.46 14.46 5.77
C SER A 100 -8.00 13.14 6.39
N ILE A 101 -7.53 13.20 7.64
CA ILE A 101 -7.44 12.04 8.52
C ILE A 101 -8.71 12.02 9.36
N ARG A 102 -9.48 10.94 9.26
CA ARG A 102 -10.71 10.72 10.03
C ARG A 102 -10.52 9.61 11.04
N GLU A 103 -11.18 9.75 12.17
CA GLU A 103 -11.29 8.76 13.23
C GLU A 103 -12.75 8.36 13.38
N LEU A 104 -13.04 7.08 13.27
CA LEU A 104 -14.37 6.51 13.50
C LEU A 104 -14.32 5.57 14.69
N ASN A 105 -15.16 5.80 15.69
CA ASN A 105 -15.42 4.83 16.72
C ASN A 105 -16.41 3.78 16.18
N VAL A 106 -15.91 2.57 15.92
CA VAL A 106 -16.72 1.52 15.28
C VAL A 106 -17.81 0.93 16.20
N LYS A 107 -17.77 1.24 17.51
CA LYS A 107 -18.76 0.80 18.48
C LYS A 107 -19.93 1.77 18.57
N THR A 108 -19.65 3.08 18.56
CA THR A 108 -20.68 4.15 18.67
C THR A 108 -21.09 4.71 17.33
N ASN A 109 -20.32 4.42 16.27
CA ASN A 109 -20.45 5.00 14.94
C ASN A 109 -20.27 6.53 14.92
N GLU A 110 -19.53 7.06 15.89
CA GLU A 110 -19.16 8.48 15.93
C GLU A 110 -17.90 8.70 15.11
N GLU A 111 -17.98 9.63 14.16
CA GLU A 111 -16.88 10.03 13.29
C GLU A 111 -16.43 11.45 13.60
N LYS A 112 -15.13 11.69 13.53
CA LYS A 112 -14.55 13.04 13.62
C LYS A 112 -13.36 13.19 12.66
N THR A 113 -13.22 14.39 12.12
CA THR A 113 -12.05 14.79 11.36
C THR A 113 -10.96 15.29 12.32
N LEU A 114 -9.78 14.64 12.30
CA LEU A 114 -8.64 15.01 13.13
C LEU A 114 -7.74 16.04 12.45
N PHE A 115 -7.61 15.97 11.11
CA PHE A 115 -6.70 16.77 10.33
C PHE A 115 -7.23 16.94 8.91
N THR A 116 -6.99 18.10 8.30
CA THR A 116 -7.28 18.35 6.88
C THR A 116 -6.13 19.16 6.28
N SER A 117 -5.69 18.79 5.08
CA SER A 117 -4.57 19.43 4.38
C SER A 117 -4.78 19.41 2.86
N ASP A 118 -4.09 20.29 2.17
CA ASP A 118 -3.88 20.24 0.71
C ASP A 118 -2.79 19.23 0.32
N ASP A 119 -2.06 18.70 1.29
CA ASP A 119 -1.00 17.71 1.13
C ASP A 119 -1.57 16.30 1.03
N SER A 120 -0.92 15.41 0.28
CA SER A 120 -1.38 14.02 0.15
C SER A 120 -0.80 13.09 1.21
N ILE A 121 -1.63 12.13 1.62
CA ILE A 121 -1.29 11.05 2.56
C ILE A 121 -1.70 9.74 1.92
N ASP A 122 -0.77 8.84 1.66
CA ASP A 122 -1.05 7.59 0.94
C ASP A 122 -0.63 6.31 1.67
N SER A 123 -0.09 6.42 2.86
CA SER A 123 0.21 5.29 3.73
C SER A 123 0.15 5.71 5.19
N MET A 124 -0.41 4.85 6.04
CA MET A 124 -0.61 5.14 7.46
C MET A 124 -0.29 3.91 8.32
N ARG A 125 0.37 4.12 9.45
CA ARG A 125 0.64 3.09 10.47
C ARG A 125 0.43 3.67 11.86
N LEU A 126 -0.30 2.95 12.71
CA LEU A 126 -0.57 3.37 14.08
C LEU A 126 0.61 2.98 15.00
N SER A 127 0.97 3.86 15.95
CA SER A 127 1.91 3.54 17.02
C SER A 127 1.33 2.52 18.00
N GLY A 128 2.17 1.74 18.66
CA GLY A 128 1.72 0.72 19.61
C GLY A 128 0.94 1.26 20.83
N ASP A 129 1.11 2.55 21.18
CA ASP A 129 0.35 3.22 22.24
C ASP A 129 -0.92 3.93 21.73
N GLY A 130 -1.16 3.89 20.41
CA GLY A 130 -2.32 4.50 19.76
C GLY A 130 -2.36 6.03 19.81
N LYS A 131 -1.20 6.70 20.01
CA LYS A 131 -1.12 8.17 20.11
C LYS A 131 -0.58 8.84 18.85
N GLN A 132 0.03 8.07 17.95
CA GLN A 132 0.70 8.60 16.77
C GLN A 132 0.32 7.78 15.54
N LEU A 133 0.17 8.48 14.41
CA LEU A 133 0.07 7.88 13.08
C LEU A 133 1.36 8.24 12.32
N TYR A 134 2.09 7.23 11.87
CA TYR A 134 3.18 7.40 10.91
C TYR A 134 2.61 7.42 9.51
N LEU A 135 3.00 8.40 8.70
CA LEU A 135 2.42 8.72 7.42
C LEU A 135 3.47 8.74 6.32
N ARG A 136 3.16 8.24 5.12
CA ARG A 136 3.83 8.70 3.91
C ARG A 136 3.11 9.95 3.44
N TYR A 137 3.84 11.05 3.37
CA TYR A 137 3.30 12.38 3.28
C TYR A 137 3.97 13.14 2.14
N ASN A 138 3.19 13.76 1.26
CA ASN A 138 3.70 14.60 0.19
C ASN A 138 3.25 16.02 0.44
N LYS A 139 4.22 16.90 0.69
CA LYS A 139 3.99 18.29 1.02
C LYS A 139 3.93 19.17 -0.23
N ASP A 140 2.98 20.10 -0.26
CA ASP A 140 2.82 21.10 -1.32
C ASP A 140 2.68 20.49 -2.73
N SER A 141 2.12 19.28 -2.85
CA SER A 141 2.00 18.52 -4.12
C SER A 141 3.30 18.44 -4.92
N GLY A 142 4.44 18.50 -4.21
CA GLY A 142 5.77 18.36 -4.78
C GLY A 142 6.11 16.92 -5.17
N GLU A 143 7.31 16.73 -5.70
CA GLU A 143 7.78 15.38 -6.12
C GLU A 143 8.38 14.58 -4.97
N GLN A 144 8.64 15.24 -3.83
CA GLN A 144 9.29 14.65 -2.68
C GLN A 144 8.26 14.13 -1.68
N PHE A 145 8.39 12.85 -1.35
CA PHE A 145 7.62 12.21 -0.28
C PHE A 145 8.46 12.07 0.99
N TYR A 146 7.78 12.14 2.12
CA TYR A 146 8.35 12.11 3.45
C TYR A 146 7.75 10.99 4.30
N VAL A 147 8.47 10.53 5.32
CA VAL A 147 7.85 9.92 6.49
C VAL A 147 7.57 11.04 7.48
N ALA A 148 6.33 11.16 7.88
CA ALA A 148 5.88 12.10 8.91
C ALA A 148 5.18 11.38 10.04
N MET A 149 5.12 12.02 11.20
CA MET A 149 4.38 11.58 12.36
C MET A 149 3.26 12.58 12.63
N PHE A 150 2.04 12.10 12.74
CA PHE A 150 0.87 12.85 13.18
C PHE A 150 0.53 12.46 14.62
N ASP A 151 0.48 13.44 15.51
CA ASP A 151 0.07 13.23 16.90
C ASP A 151 -1.46 13.33 17.01
N VAL A 152 -2.10 12.24 17.41
CA VAL A 152 -3.57 12.11 17.46
C VAL A 152 -4.22 13.06 18.46
N ASN A 153 -3.51 13.43 19.54
CA ASN A 153 -4.05 14.30 20.58
C ASN A 153 -3.87 15.80 20.28
N THR A 154 -2.73 16.15 19.69
CA THR A 154 -2.41 17.58 19.43
C THR A 154 -2.71 17.98 17.99
N HIS A 155 -3.01 17.02 17.11
CA HIS A 155 -3.29 17.19 15.68
C HIS A 155 -2.13 17.84 14.90
N LYS A 156 -0.88 17.61 15.35
CA LYS A 156 0.31 18.18 14.72
C LYS A 156 1.05 17.15 13.87
N VAL A 157 1.48 17.58 12.69
CA VAL A 157 2.36 16.82 11.80
C VAL A 157 3.80 17.21 12.02
N LYS A 158 4.70 16.24 12.13
CA LYS A 158 6.14 16.42 12.19
C LYS A 158 6.82 15.53 11.16
N VAL A 159 7.56 16.13 10.21
CA VAL A 159 8.39 15.38 9.26
C VAL A 159 9.56 14.72 10.00
N LEU A 160 9.78 13.43 9.71
CA LEU A 160 10.84 12.62 10.29
C LEU A 160 11.95 12.32 9.27
N TYR A 161 11.60 12.10 7.99
CA TYR A 161 12.55 11.75 6.95
C TYR A 161 12.00 12.08 5.55
N PRO A 162 12.83 12.58 4.59
CA PRO A 162 14.15 13.15 4.86
C PRO A 162 14.03 14.50 5.56
N GLU A 163 14.89 14.75 6.56
CA GLU A 163 14.79 15.99 7.34
C GLU A 163 15.34 17.21 6.57
N LYS A 164 16.41 17.01 5.81
CA LYS A 164 17.13 18.10 5.13
C LYS A 164 17.47 17.85 3.66
N SER A 165 17.42 16.60 3.21
CA SER A 165 17.72 16.26 1.81
C SER A 165 16.61 16.74 0.89
N LYS A 166 16.97 17.43 -0.19
CA LYS A 166 16.05 17.77 -1.28
C LYS A 166 16.09 16.75 -2.41
N ASP A 167 16.93 15.74 -2.30
CA ASP A 167 17.13 14.72 -3.31
C ASP A 167 16.52 13.37 -2.93
N ASP A 168 16.54 13.01 -1.63
CA ASP A 168 15.91 11.78 -1.18
C ASP A 168 14.39 11.91 -1.14
N THR A 169 13.68 10.92 -1.68
CA THR A 169 12.22 10.81 -1.59
C THR A 169 11.83 9.42 -1.10
N VAL A 170 10.78 9.34 -0.30
CA VAL A 170 10.30 8.10 0.31
C VAL A 170 9.37 7.36 -0.66
N SER A 171 9.71 6.12 -0.99
CA SER A 171 8.84 5.23 -1.77
C SER A 171 7.85 4.47 -0.89
N SER A 172 8.31 3.95 0.24
CA SER A 172 7.49 3.21 1.21
C SER A 172 8.16 3.24 2.59
N PHE A 173 7.43 2.88 3.62
CA PHE A 173 7.99 2.67 4.95
C PHE A 173 7.27 1.57 5.72
N ALA A 174 7.96 0.96 6.67
CA ALA A 174 7.38 0.10 7.68
C ALA A 174 7.64 0.71 9.06
N TYR A 175 6.66 0.63 9.92
CA TYR A 175 6.79 0.95 11.34
C TYR A 175 6.58 -0.31 12.17
N ASP A 176 7.46 -0.50 13.13
CA ASP A 176 7.37 -1.58 14.10
C ASP A 176 6.96 -1.04 15.47
N PRO A 177 5.73 -1.33 15.93
CA PRO A 177 5.23 -0.78 17.18
C PRO A 177 5.94 -1.32 18.42
N ALA A 178 6.52 -2.51 18.35
CA ALA A 178 7.16 -3.13 19.52
C ALA A 178 8.56 -2.55 19.79
N SER A 179 9.35 -2.28 18.76
CA SER A 179 10.69 -1.70 18.88
C SER A 179 10.74 -0.19 18.64
N ASN A 180 9.66 0.41 18.17
CA ASN A 180 9.58 1.80 17.72
C ASN A 180 10.61 2.12 16.63
N HIS A 181 10.86 1.16 15.73
CA HIS A 181 11.75 1.31 14.59
C HIS A 181 10.98 1.64 13.31
N LEU A 182 11.61 2.46 12.47
CA LEU A 182 11.16 2.70 11.10
C LEU A 182 12.14 2.04 10.12
N ALA A 183 11.64 1.28 9.17
CA ALA A 183 12.38 0.95 7.95
C ALA A 183 11.85 1.86 6.85
N ILE A 184 12.74 2.65 6.25
CA ILE A 184 12.40 3.66 5.25
C ILE A 184 13.01 3.22 3.92
N GLN A 185 12.16 2.98 2.94
CA GLN A 185 12.54 2.76 1.56
C GLN A 185 12.55 4.10 0.83
N HIS A 186 13.70 4.48 0.30
CA HIS A 186 13.87 5.78 -0.34
C HIS A 186 14.84 5.71 -1.54
N TYR A 187 14.81 6.72 -2.39
CA TYR A 187 15.69 6.83 -3.55
C TYR A 187 16.04 8.30 -3.83
N SER A 188 17.00 8.51 -4.75
CA SER A 188 17.42 9.84 -5.20
C SER A 188 16.57 10.28 -6.39
N LEU A 189 15.92 11.45 -6.30
CA LEU A 189 15.21 12.08 -7.41
C LEU A 189 16.16 12.40 -8.58
N LYS A 190 17.39 12.87 -8.28
CA LYS A 190 18.39 13.16 -9.31
C LYS A 190 18.83 11.91 -10.08
N GLU A 191 19.00 10.76 -9.38
CA GLU A 191 19.30 9.49 -10.05
C GLU A 191 18.13 9.07 -10.93
N ASP A 192 16.91 9.21 -10.46
CA ASP A 192 15.69 8.85 -11.16
C ASP A 192 15.52 9.66 -12.45
N TYR A 193 15.59 11.00 -12.36
CA TYR A 193 15.52 11.88 -13.52
C TYR A 193 16.63 11.59 -14.53
N LYS A 194 17.86 11.43 -14.06
CA LYS A 194 18.99 11.10 -14.95
C LYS A 194 18.75 9.83 -15.74
N LYS A 195 18.27 8.77 -15.09
CA LYS A 195 17.97 7.49 -15.76
C LYS A 195 16.81 7.60 -16.74
N THR A 196 15.79 8.39 -16.38
CA THR A 196 14.64 8.67 -17.24
C THR A 196 15.07 9.46 -18.49
N ASP A 197 15.87 10.50 -18.34
CA ASP A 197 16.38 11.31 -19.45
C ASP A 197 17.26 10.48 -20.40
N GLU A 198 18.20 9.70 -19.85
CA GLU A 198 19.05 8.81 -20.63
C GLU A 198 18.24 7.73 -21.39
N ALA A 199 17.14 7.27 -20.80
CA ALA A 199 16.25 6.29 -21.44
C ALA A 199 15.46 6.93 -22.58
N ASN A 200 14.93 8.14 -22.35
CA ASN A 200 14.20 8.92 -23.35
C ASN A 200 15.09 9.23 -24.57
N GLU A 201 16.35 9.65 -24.35
CA GLU A 201 17.31 9.92 -25.42
C GLU A 201 17.60 8.67 -26.27
N LYS A 202 17.56 7.49 -25.64
CA LYS A 202 17.85 6.20 -26.30
C LYS A 202 16.59 5.49 -26.81
N GLY A 203 15.38 6.03 -26.56
CA GLY A 203 14.10 5.44 -26.96
C GLY A 203 13.84 4.07 -26.31
N ARG A 204 14.24 3.88 -25.04
CA ARG A 204 14.07 2.65 -24.26
C ARG A 204 13.42 2.94 -22.90
N ASP A 205 13.00 1.88 -22.20
CA ASP A 205 12.55 2.02 -20.82
C ASP A 205 13.71 2.40 -19.88
N PRO A 206 13.44 3.23 -18.84
CA PRO A 206 14.46 3.59 -17.85
C PRO A 206 14.88 2.38 -17.01
N GLU A 207 16.16 2.33 -16.67
CA GLU A 207 16.66 1.37 -15.70
C GLU A 207 16.14 1.70 -14.31
N PRO A 208 15.81 0.69 -13.47
CA PRO A 208 15.32 0.95 -12.13
C PRO A 208 16.28 1.82 -11.32
N THR A 209 15.73 2.84 -10.65
CA THR A 209 16.49 3.67 -9.72
C THR A 209 16.91 2.85 -8.50
N THR A 210 18.10 3.15 -7.96
CA THR A 210 18.61 2.44 -6.79
C THR A 210 17.78 2.74 -5.55
N MET A 211 17.03 1.75 -5.07
CA MET A 211 16.31 1.83 -3.81
C MET A 211 17.25 1.58 -2.64
N LYS A 212 17.16 2.42 -1.63
CA LYS A 212 17.89 2.28 -0.36
C LYS A 212 16.89 1.95 0.74
N ILE A 213 17.25 1.07 1.66
CA ILE A 213 16.48 0.80 2.86
C ILE A 213 17.30 1.25 4.06
N THR A 214 16.77 2.21 4.82
CA THR A 214 17.38 2.75 6.02
C THR A 214 16.54 2.35 7.24
N LEU A 215 17.18 1.70 8.21
CA LEU A 215 16.59 1.45 9.52
C LEU A 215 16.85 2.68 10.40
N GLN A 216 15.79 3.30 10.88
CA GLN A 216 15.85 4.48 11.74
C GLN A 216 15.37 4.14 13.15
N THR A 217 16.20 4.48 14.13
CA THR A 217 15.90 4.38 15.57
C THR A 217 16.07 5.75 16.19
N GLY A 218 14.98 6.41 16.51
CA GLY A 218 15.00 7.82 16.92
C GLY A 218 15.62 8.70 15.83
N ALA A 219 16.64 9.49 16.19
CA ALA A 219 17.36 10.37 15.25
C ALA A 219 18.48 9.69 14.44
N LYS A 220 18.77 8.41 14.70
CA LYS A 220 19.86 7.69 14.04
C LYS A 220 19.33 6.78 12.94
N GLY A 221 19.86 6.94 11.72
CA GLY A 221 19.58 6.09 10.58
C GLY A 221 20.79 5.24 10.18
N LYS A 222 20.56 3.95 9.86
CA LYS A 222 21.56 3.04 9.30
C LYS A 222 21.02 2.44 8.00
N GLN A 223 21.70 2.69 6.89
CA GLN A 223 21.37 2.02 5.64
C GLN A 223 21.71 0.53 5.75
N ILE A 224 20.71 -0.32 5.51
CA ILE A 224 20.83 -1.79 5.62
C ILE A 224 20.83 -2.49 4.27
N ALA A 225 20.30 -1.85 3.20
CA ALA A 225 20.30 -2.41 1.87
C ALA A 225 20.35 -1.35 0.78
N ARG A 226 20.85 -1.78 -0.41
CA ARG A 226 20.74 -1.07 -1.70
C ARG A 226 20.28 -2.09 -2.73
N ILE A 227 19.21 -1.78 -3.45
CA ILE A 227 18.56 -2.70 -4.38
C ILE A 227 18.33 -1.98 -5.70
N SER A 228 19.00 -2.44 -6.76
CA SER A 228 18.86 -1.87 -8.12
C SER A 228 17.74 -2.56 -8.89
N GLN A 229 16.57 -2.66 -8.26
CA GLN A 229 15.32 -3.16 -8.80
C GLN A 229 14.18 -2.33 -8.22
N THR A 230 13.07 -2.27 -8.92
CA THR A 230 11.84 -1.69 -8.35
C THR A 230 11.38 -2.58 -7.21
N ILE A 231 11.21 -2.00 -6.03
CA ILE A 231 10.64 -2.66 -4.85
C ILE A 231 9.52 -1.81 -4.27
N ASN A 232 8.50 -2.46 -3.73
CA ASN A 232 7.33 -1.81 -3.15
C ASN A 232 6.97 -2.45 -1.81
N ASP A 233 6.28 -1.69 -0.96
CA ASP A 233 5.55 -2.18 0.21
C ASP A 233 6.40 -3.01 1.18
N ILE A 234 7.17 -2.34 2.02
CA ILE A 234 7.98 -3.03 3.04
C ILE A 234 7.19 -3.24 4.35
N SER A 235 7.43 -4.37 5.03
CA SER A 235 6.85 -4.68 6.34
C SER A 235 7.82 -5.49 7.21
N PHE A 236 7.83 -5.24 8.53
CA PHE A 236 8.64 -6.00 9.49
C PHE A 236 8.04 -7.36 9.82
N SER A 237 8.93 -8.34 10.06
CA SER A 237 8.57 -9.55 10.82
C SER A 237 8.33 -9.23 12.29
N PRO A 238 7.55 -10.05 13.03
CA PRO A 238 7.28 -9.81 14.44
C PRO A 238 8.53 -9.81 15.34
N ASP A 239 9.59 -10.50 14.92
CA ASP A 239 10.89 -10.54 15.62
C ASP A 239 11.86 -9.43 15.20
N HIS A 240 11.43 -8.50 14.33
CA HIS A 240 12.17 -7.33 13.81
C HIS A 240 13.43 -7.66 13.01
N LYS A 241 13.72 -8.94 12.75
CA LYS A 241 14.96 -9.39 12.09
C LYS A 241 14.85 -9.45 10.57
N THR A 242 13.63 -9.37 10.05
CA THR A 242 13.36 -9.51 8.62
C THR A 242 12.39 -8.42 8.16
N LEU A 243 12.61 -7.92 6.94
CA LEU A 243 11.63 -7.16 6.18
C LEU A 243 11.11 -8.05 5.05
N VAL A 244 9.82 -7.95 4.74
CA VAL A 244 9.23 -8.50 3.53
C VAL A 244 8.85 -7.36 2.59
N TYR A 245 8.99 -7.57 1.27
CA TYR A 245 8.68 -6.57 0.25
C TYR A 245 8.32 -7.21 -1.09
N THR A 246 7.70 -6.44 -1.98
CA THR A 246 7.45 -6.84 -3.37
C THR A 246 8.60 -6.37 -4.25
N GLU A 247 9.24 -7.28 -4.99
CA GLU A 247 10.19 -6.98 -6.06
C GLU A 247 9.47 -7.07 -7.40
N VAL A 248 9.60 -6.03 -8.23
CA VAL A 248 9.03 -5.97 -9.58
C VAL A 248 10.15 -5.94 -10.61
N LYS A 249 10.06 -6.80 -11.61
CA LYS A 249 10.97 -6.86 -12.76
C LYS A 249 10.18 -6.77 -14.05
N VAL A 250 10.68 -6.00 -14.99
CA VAL A 250 10.14 -6.00 -16.35
C VAL A 250 10.89 -7.05 -17.17
N ARG A 251 10.16 -7.99 -17.76
CA ARG A 251 10.70 -9.00 -18.68
C ARG A 251 9.81 -9.10 -19.90
N ASN A 252 10.36 -8.85 -21.10
CA ASN A 252 9.60 -8.88 -22.35
C ASN A 252 8.33 -8.03 -22.26
N GLU A 253 8.48 -6.78 -21.82
CA GLU A 253 7.39 -5.79 -21.63
C GLU A 253 6.30 -6.20 -20.63
N LYS A 254 6.56 -7.23 -19.82
CA LYS A 254 5.64 -7.70 -18.77
C LYS A 254 6.26 -7.52 -17.39
N GLU A 255 5.48 -6.96 -16.48
CA GLU A 255 5.83 -6.94 -15.07
C GLU A 255 5.73 -8.34 -14.47
N VAL A 256 6.79 -8.74 -13.76
CA VAL A 256 6.84 -9.99 -13.00
C VAL A 256 7.17 -9.65 -11.55
N SER A 257 6.22 -9.86 -10.68
CA SER A 257 6.36 -9.60 -9.25
C SER A 257 6.79 -10.85 -8.49
N SER A 258 7.47 -10.63 -7.36
CA SER A 258 7.81 -11.67 -6.40
C SER A 258 7.87 -11.08 -4.99
N ILE A 259 7.52 -11.88 -3.99
CA ILE A 259 7.69 -11.51 -2.59
C ILE A 259 9.09 -11.92 -2.14
N LYS A 260 9.82 -10.98 -1.56
CA LYS A 260 11.19 -11.14 -1.06
C LYS A 260 11.25 -10.91 0.43
N MET A 261 12.23 -11.54 1.06
CA MET A 261 12.64 -11.24 2.44
C MET A 261 14.04 -10.64 2.44
N LEU A 262 14.25 -9.66 3.31
CA LEU A 262 15.55 -9.03 3.60
C LEU A 262 15.88 -9.23 5.06
N ASN A 263 17.00 -9.86 5.36
CA ASN A 263 17.51 -9.93 6.71
C ASN A 263 18.10 -8.57 7.10
N VAL A 264 17.59 -7.98 8.20
CA VAL A 264 17.92 -6.62 8.65
C VAL A 264 19.39 -6.48 9.09
N GLU A 265 19.96 -7.52 9.66
CA GLU A 265 21.34 -7.50 10.16
C GLU A 265 22.36 -7.65 9.04
N THR A 266 22.12 -8.62 8.13
CA THR A 266 23.11 -9.02 7.11
C THR A 266 22.89 -8.34 5.75
N GLY A 267 21.71 -7.73 5.52
CA GLY A 267 21.31 -7.18 4.23
C GLY A 267 21.05 -8.23 3.14
N LYS A 268 21.08 -9.52 3.48
CA LYS A 268 20.85 -10.62 2.52
C LYS A 268 19.37 -10.74 2.16
N THR A 269 19.10 -10.93 0.86
CA THR A 269 17.74 -11.11 0.34
C THR A 269 17.50 -12.56 -0.09
N THR A 270 16.28 -13.05 0.12
CA THR A 270 15.80 -14.34 -0.37
C THR A 270 14.43 -14.20 -1.00
N THR A 271 14.12 -15.03 -1.99
CA THR A 271 12.79 -15.07 -2.60
C THR A 271 11.88 -15.97 -1.77
N LEU A 272 10.75 -15.44 -1.35
CA LEU A 272 9.74 -16.17 -0.60
C LEU A 272 8.67 -16.77 -1.52
N VAL A 273 8.01 -15.92 -2.32
CA VAL A 273 6.94 -16.33 -3.25
C VAL A 273 7.23 -15.77 -4.64
N LYS A 274 6.95 -16.57 -5.67
CA LYS A 274 7.00 -16.16 -7.08
C LYS A 274 5.63 -16.34 -7.70
N ASN A 275 5.36 -15.60 -8.77
CA ASN A 275 4.23 -15.90 -9.65
C ASN A 275 4.26 -17.37 -10.08
N ASN A 276 3.10 -17.99 -10.06
CA ASN A 276 2.89 -19.34 -10.54
C ASN A 276 1.61 -19.42 -11.38
N ASN A 277 1.20 -20.62 -11.76
CA ASN A 277 0.01 -20.82 -12.59
C ASN A 277 -1.30 -20.50 -11.87
N ASP A 278 -1.32 -20.47 -10.54
CA ASP A 278 -2.53 -20.33 -9.72
C ASP A 278 -2.68 -18.92 -9.13
N VAL A 279 -1.56 -18.22 -8.91
CA VAL A 279 -1.53 -16.89 -8.29
C VAL A 279 -0.59 -15.96 -9.05
N HIS A 280 -1.12 -14.82 -9.48
CA HIS A 280 -0.36 -13.68 -9.98
C HIS A 280 -0.21 -12.64 -8.89
N ILE A 281 1.02 -12.40 -8.43
CA ILE A 281 1.37 -11.42 -7.41
C ILE A 281 1.29 -10.01 -8.02
N LEU A 282 0.59 -9.09 -7.39
CA LEU A 282 0.51 -7.70 -7.84
C LEU A 282 1.84 -6.96 -7.64
N SER A 283 2.09 -5.93 -8.42
CA SER A 283 3.25 -5.03 -8.20
C SER A 283 3.14 -4.26 -6.88
N ALA A 284 1.93 -3.93 -6.44
CA ALA A 284 1.61 -3.40 -5.11
C ALA A 284 0.95 -4.50 -4.26
N ALA A 285 1.70 -5.57 -3.97
CA ALA A 285 1.16 -6.73 -3.26
C ALA A 285 1.03 -6.53 -1.74
N GLN A 286 1.61 -5.48 -1.18
CA GLN A 286 1.53 -5.10 0.24
C GLN A 286 1.84 -6.26 1.20
N PRO A 287 2.96 -6.98 1.04
CA PRO A 287 3.24 -8.16 1.85
C PRO A 287 3.40 -7.81 3.33
N GLN A 288 2.76 -8.59 4.20
CA GLN A 288 2.80 -8.41 5.65
C GLN A 288 2.88 -9.77 6.35
N PHE A 289 3.72 -9.86 7.37
CA PHE A 289 3.77 -11.05 8.21
C PHE A 289 2.50 -11.19 9.06
N SER A 290 2.13 -12.44 9.34
CA SER A 290 1.20 -12.78 10.42
C SER A 290 1.73 -12.28 11.78
N THR A 291 0.84 -12.17 12.77
CA THR A 291 1.22 -11.71 14.12
C THR A 291 2.22 -12.64 14.80
N ASP A 292 2.18 -13.93 14.49
CA ASP A 292 3.11 -14.96 14.99
C ASP A 292 4.33 -15.20 14.06
N GLY A 293 4.39 -14.55 12.89
CA GLY A 293 5.46 -14.70 11.91
C GLY A 293 5.45 -16.02 11.15
N SER A 294 4.44 -16.86 11.33
CA SER A 294 4.36 -18.17 10.65
C SER A 294 3.90 -18.09 9.20
N SER A 295 3.36 -16.95 8.79
CA SER A 295 2.81 -16.71 7.46
C SER A 295 3.13 -15.31 6.93
N VAL A 296 2.94 -15.10 5.63
CA VAL A 296 2.97 -13.79 4.97
C VAL A 296 1.71 -13.63 4.13
N TYR A 297 0.94 -12.58 4.41
CA TYR A 297 -0.21 -12.16 3.62
C TYR A 297 0.21 -11.24 2.49
N PHE A 298 -0.45 -11.32 1.33
CA PHE A 298 -0.17 -10.43 0.19
C PHE A 298 -1.35 -10.37 -0.79
N LEU A 299 -1.44 -9.27 -1.55
CA LEU A 299 -2.42 -9.11 -2.62
C LEU A 299 -1.97 -9.82 -3.90
N GLY A 300 -2.90 -10.55 -4.49
CA GLY A 300 -2.71 -11.21 -5.76
C GLY A 300 -4.02 -11.37 -6.53
N VAL A 301 -3.92 -11.97 -7.71
CA VAL A 301 -5.03 -12.33 -8.57
C VAL A 301 -5.00 -13.84 -8.76
N ALA A 302 -6.09 -14.54 -8.39
CA ALA A 302 -6.23 -15.97 -8.63
C ALA A 302 -6.33 -16.26 -10.15
N LYS A 303 -5.89 -17.43 -10.58
CA LYS A 303 -5.98 -17.87 -11.99
C LYS A 303 -7.40 -17.76 -12.56
N ASN A 304 -8.37 -18.13 -11.76
CA ASN A 304 -9.79 -18.14 -12.10
C ASN A 304 -10.54 -16.92 -11.55
N ALA A 305 -9.82 -15.83 -11.20
CA ALA A 305 -10.44 -14.62 -10.69
C ALA A 305 -11.46 -14.06 -11.70
N LYS A 306 -12.62 -13.67 -11.21
CA LYS A 306 -13.66 -13.02 -12.01
C LYS A 306 -13.14 -11.71 -12.59
N GLU A 307 -13.50 -11.46 -13.83
CA GLU A 307 -13.22 -10.20 -14.50
C GLU A 307 -14.39 -9.23 -14.24
N LEU A 308 -14.05 -8.06 -13.76
CA LEU A 308 -14.96 -6.92 -13.66
C LEU A 308 -14.80 -6.09 -14.92
N LYS A 309 -15.90 -5.54 -15.40
CA LYS A 309 -15.92 -4.66 -16.57
C LYS A 309 -16.66 -3.39 -16.21
N ASP A 310 -16.03 -2.23 -16.45
CA ASP A 310 -16.68 -0.94 -16.28
C ASP A 310 -17.58 -0.59 -17.49
N ASP A 311 -18.32 0.49 -17.39
CA ASP A 311 -19.21 1.01 -18.43
C ASP A 311 -18.45 1.51 -19.68
N THR A 312 -17.15 1.80 -19.55
CA THR A 312 -16.27 2.14 -20.68
C THR A 312 -15.65 0.92 -21.35
N GLY A 313 -15.89 -0.28 -20.81
CA GLY A 313 -15.37 -1.55 -21.32
C GLY A 313 -13.99 -1.93 -20.78
N ARG A 314 -13.39 -1.14 -19.88
CA ARG A 314 -12.13 -1.51 -19.21
C ARG A 314 -12.36 -2.70 -18.29
N LYS A 315 -11.34 -3.54 -18.17
CA LYS A 315 -11.42 -4.79 -17.45
C LYS A 315 -10.41 -4.83 -16.31
N ALA A 316 -10.85 -5.33 -15.16
CA ALA A 316 -10.01 -5.62 -14.02
C ALA A 316 -10.39 -6.97 -13.42
N LYS A 317 -9.43 -7.68 -12.86
CA LYS A 317 -9.70 -8.93 -12.13
C LYS A 317 -9.88 -8.64 -10.65
N VAL A 318 -10.77 -9.40 -10.00
CA VAL A 318 -10.94 -9.40 -8.56
C VAL A 318 -9.60 -9.73 -7.89
N ARG A 319 -9.23 -8.95 -6.87
CA ARG A 319 -8.03 -9.15 -6.07
C ARG A 319 -8.39 -9.93 -4.82
N THR A 320 -7.51 -10.86 -4.46
CA THR A 320 -7.61 -11.74 -3.29
C THR A 320 -6.41 -11.47 -2.37
N ILE A 321 -6.62 -11.47 -1.07
CA ILE A 321 -5.53 -11.53 -0.09
C ILE A 321 -5.17 -13.01 0.07
N PHE A 322 -3.95 -13.35 -0.27
CA PHE A 322 -3.38 -14.68 -0.10
C PHE A 322 -2.55 -14.77 1.17
N GLU A 323 -2.51 -15.94 1.75
CA GLU A 323 -1.60 -16.33 2.82
C GLU A 323 -0.57 -17.31 2.30
N TYR A 324 0.71 -17.00 2.48
CA TYR A 324 1.80 -17.94 2.29
C TYR A 324 2.23 -18.51 3.63
N ASN A 325 2.05 -19.80 3.84
CA ASN A 325 2.51 -20.50 5.04
C ASN A 325 4.01 -20.79 4.94
N MET A 326 4.79 -20.25 5.88
CA MET A 326 6.26 -20.34 5.87
C MET A 326 6.76 -21.78 6.07
N LYS A 327 6.02 -22.61 6.82
CA LYS A 327 6.38 -24.00 7.14
C LYS A 327 6.09 -24.94 5.97
N ASN A 328 4.87 -24.88 5.45
CA ASN A 328 4.41 -25.82 4.41
C ASN A 328 4.73 -25.31 3.00
N LYS A 329 5.06 -24.03 2.85
CA LYS A 329 5.29 -23.33 1.57
C LYS A 329 4.07 -23.40 0.64
N THR A 330 2.88 -23.41 1.22
CA THR A 330 1.60 -23.36 0.49
C THR A 330 1.10 -21.93 0.40
N VAL A 331 0.34 -21.64 -0.67
CA VAL A 331 -0.35 -20.36 -0.86
C VAL A 331 -1.84 -20.65 -0.91
N GLU A 332 -2.62 -20.00 -0.07
CA GLU A 332 -4.07 -20.17 0.03
C GLU A 332 -4.76 -18.80 0.10
N ALA A 333 -6.03 -18.73 -0.33
CA ALA A 333 -6.82 -17.51 -0.19
C ALA A 333 -7.18 -17.30 1.29
N ALA A 334 -6.75 -16.16 1.84
CA ALA A 334 -7.07 -15.77 3.21
C ALA A 334 -8.34 -14.92 3.28
N TRP A 335 -8.53 -14.03 2.29
CA TRP A 335 -9.69 -13.16 2.21
C TRP A 335 -10.04 -12.85 0.76
N GLU A 336 -11.29 -13.04 0.38
CA GLU A 336 -11.80 -12.67 -0.95
C GLU A 336 -13.25 -12.17 -0.89
N LYS A 337 -13.60 -11.32 -1.84
CA LYS A 337 -14.96 -10.84 -2.05
C LYS A 337 -15.19 -10.51 -3.51
N ASP A 338 -16.28 -11.03 -4.06
CA ASP A 338 -16.71 -10.73 -5.43
C ASP A 338 -17.34 -9.34 -5.55
N GLY A 339 -17.34 -8.81 -6.78
CA GLY A 339 -18.07 -7.59 -7.12
C GLY A 339 -17.33 -6.29 -6.82
N GLY A 340 -16.04 -6.36 -6.53
CA GLY A 340 -15.21 -5.19 -6.32
C GLY A 340 -13.73 -5.52 -6.22
N ILE A 341 -12.95 -4.60 -5.68
CA ILE A 341 -11.49 -4.66 -5.62
C ILE A 341 -11.02 -4.39 -4.19
N VAL A 342 -10.14 -5.23 -3.67
CA VAL A 342 -9.35 -4.91 -2.47
C VAL A 342 -8.36 -3.82 -2.83
N ASN A 343 -8.43 -2.67 -2.16
CA ASN A 343 -7.51 -1.54 -2.36
C ASN A 343 -6.24 -1.73 -1.54
N ASN A 344 -6.42 -1.96 -0.26
CA ASN A 344 -5.34 -2.26 0.68
C ASN A 344 -5.85 -3.13 1.84
N PHE A 345 -4.90 -3.64 2.60
CA PHE A 345 -5.19 -4.34 3.85
C PHE A 345 -4.06 -4.10 4.86
N THR A 346 -4.34 -4.38 6.11
CA THR A 346 -3.32 -4.47 7.16
C THR A 346 -3.63 -5.62 8.10
N VAL A 347 -2.57 -6.32 8.53
CA VAL A 347 -2.66 -7.29 9.61
C VAL A 347 -2.78 -6.52 10.92
N ASN A 348 -3.89 -6.71 11.63
CA ASN A 348 -4.13 -6.06 12.91
C ASN A 348 -3.26 -6.75 13.98
N ARG A 349 -2.39 -5.97 14.63
CA ARG A 349 -1.40 -6.46 15.61
C ARG A 349 -1.66 -5.86 16.97
#